data_1e1ba47ba2330661327bcb71b0476ce2
#
_entry.id   1e1ba47ba2330661327bcb71b0476ce2
#
_cell.length_a   1.000
_cell.length_b   1.000
_cell.length_c   1.000
_cell.angle_alpha   90.00
_cell.angle_beta   90.00
_cell.angle_gamma   90.00
#
_symmetry.space_group_name_H-M   'P 1'
#
loop_
_entity.id
_entity.type
_entity.pdbx_description
1 polymer ?
#
loop_
_entity_poly.entity_id
_entity_poly.type
_entity_poly.pdbx_seq_one_letter_code
_entity_poly.pdbx_strand_id
1 'polypeptide(L)'
;MRSPTQPTLSRAVVESVLADGLGAVEVVDAAELSGGTFATVWRAALADGREVVVKVGPLPSARLLTYEKGVIPAEAEYCRLVRDRAPDVPVPSVLAASDDWIITTLLPGRPLAGQDAPRARLELGAAVAALHEITGPHFGYTGDRPSGRDWPTAFAAVVAALRADAAAWKVPLPPLDGVIERHHDVLAAVSRPALLHFDLWDGNVLVSPSGGLAGLVDGERYLYGDPLLDLVSPALFRRIEDEPEHPFLRGYRPEPFDAAARTRLSLYRLHLYVLMITEGPSRGIRRTDGRHDYLTGLLNAELALLG
;
A
#
# COMPACT_ATOMS: atom_id res chain seq x y z
N MET A 1 8.33 -2.83 -19.01
CA MET A 1 9.02 -4.15 -18.80
C MET A 1 8.28 -4.84 -17.67
N ARG A 2 7.96 -6.13 -17.78
CA ARG A 2 7.28 -6.90 -16.72
C ARG A 2 8.23 -7.11 -15.53
N SER A 3 7.72 -6.95 -14.32
CA SER A 3 8.48 -7.22 -13.08
C SER A 3 8.75 -8.72 -12.91
N PRO A 4 9.86 -9.13 -12.27
CA PRO A 4 10.14 -10.54 -11.96
C PRO A 4 9.06 -11.23 -11.12
N THR A 5 8.27 -10.49 -10.37
CA THR A 5 7.17 -11.02 -9.55
C THR A 5 5.87 -11.21 -10.33
N GLN A 6 5.72 -10.59 -11.50
CA GLN A 6 4.49 -10.66 -12.31
C GLN A 6 4.47 -11.90 -13.21
N PRO A 7 3.59 -12.91 -12.98
CA PRO A 7 3.42 -14.01 -13.91
C PRO A 7 2.88 -13.52 -15.26
N THR A 8 3.28 -14.17 -16.34
CA THR A 8 2.64 -13.97 -17.64
C THR A 8 1.41 -14.85 -17.71
N LEU A 9 0.24 -14.22 -17.85
CA LEU A 9 -1.03 -14.94 -17.93
C LEU A 9 -1.57 -14.90 -19.35
N SER A 10 -2.14 -16.01 -19.81
CA SER A 10 -2.99 -16.04 -21.00
C SER A 10 -4.46 -15.81 -20.59
N ARG A 11 -5.28 -15.43 -21.54
CA ARG A 11 -6.73 -15.34 -21.35
C ARG A 11 -7.32 -16.65 -20.77
N ALA A 12 -6.88 -17.80 -21.28
CA ALA A 12 -7.35 -19.10 -20.78
C ALA A 12 -7.03 -19.33 -19.29
N VAL A 13 -5.90 -18.85 -18.78
CA VAL A 13 -5.59 -18.91 -17.33
C VAL A 13 -6.53 -18.02 -16.53
N VAL A 14 -6.82 -16.82 -17.04
CA VAL A 14 -7.77 -15.89 -16.38
C VAL A 14 -9.18 -16.50 -16.35
N GLU A 15 -9.63 -17.11 -17.45
CA GLU A 15 -10.91 -17.82 -17.54
C GLU A 15 -10.97 -19.01 -16.55
N SER A 16 -9.85 -19.75 -16.37
CA SER A 16 -9.78 -20.82 -15.37
C SER A 16 -9.91 -20.26 -13.95
N VAL A 17 -9.19 -19.18 -13.61
CA VAL A 17 -9.31 -18.53 -12.28
C VAL A 17 -10.75 -18.04 -12.04
N LEU A 18 -11.40 -17.48 -13.06
CA LEU A 18 -12.79 -17.05 -12.95
C LEU A 18 -13.74 -18.22 -12.72
N ALA A 19 -13.52 -19.34 -13.45
CA ALA A 19 -14.33 -20.56 -13.25
C ALA A 19 -14.12 -21.18 -11.87
N ASP A 20 -12.89 -21.20 -11.37
CA ASP A 20 -12.56 -21.70 -10.03
C ASP A 20 -13.22 -20.87 -8.93
N GLY A 21 -13.24 -19.55 -9.09
CA GLY A 21 -13.76 -18.63 -8.07
C GLY A 21 -15.26 -18.35 -8.16
N LEU A 22 -15.82 -18.30 -9.35
CA LEU A 22 -17.22 -17.88 -9.60
C LEU A 22 -18.10 -18.98 -10.16
N GLY A 23 -17.55 -20.17 -10.43
CA GLY A 23 -18.26 -21.25 -11.09
C GLY A 23 -18.35 -21.04 -12.61
N ALA A 24 -19.35 -21.65 -13.23
CA ALA A 24 -19.52 -21.57 -14.69
C ALA A 24 -19.93 -20.13 -15.10
N VAL A 25 -18.96 -19.35 -15.55
CA VAL A 25 -19.14 -17.99 -16.09
C VAL A 25 -18.61 -17.92 -17.52
N GLU A 26 -19.32 -17.19 -18.37
CA GLU A 26 -18.85 -16.90 -19.74
C GLU A 26 -18.14 -15.54 -19.75
N VAL A 27 -16.90 -15.53 -20.25
CA VAL A 27 -16.07 -14.32 -20.38
C VAL A 27 -16.20 -13.74 -21.78
N VAL A 28 -16.86 -12.60 -21.89
CA VAL A 28 -17.07 -11.90 -23.17
C VAL A 28 -15.79 -11.18 -23.59
N ASP A 29 -15.17 -10.43 -22.68
CA ASP A 29 -13.93 -9.68 -22.90
C ASP A 29 -12.99 -9.80 -21.73
N ALA A 30 -11.68 -9.82 -21.98
CA ALA A 30 -10.67 -9.81 -20.94
C ALA A 30 -9.40 -9.13 -21.43
N ALA A 31 -8.86 -8.22 -20.61
CA ALA A 31 -7.65 -7.49 -20.94
C ALA A 31 -6.76 -7.30 -19.69
N GLU A 32 -5.45 -7.42 -19.89
CA GLU A 32 -4.48 -7.13 -18.83
C GLU A 32 -4.46 -5.61 -18.56
N LEU A 33 -4.53 -5.24 -17.27
CA LEU A 33 -4.38 -3.87 -16.83
C LEU A 33 -2.90 -3.55 -16.61
N SER A 34 -2.49 -2.36 -17.04
CA SER A 34 -1.13 -1.85 -16.84
C SER A 34 -1.04 -1.01 -15.56
N GLY A 35 0.15 -0.88 -14.98
CA GLY A 35 0.43 0.06 -13.88
C GLY A 35 1.00 -0.59 -12.62
N GLY A 36 0.60 -1.80 -12.26
CA GLY A 36 1.17 -2.53 -11.12
C GLY A 36 2.55 -3.12 -11.42
N THR A 37 3.32 -3.43 -10.35
CA THR A 37 4.65 -4.03 -10.48
C THR A 37 4.83 -5.31 -9.66
N PHE A 38 3.81 -5.77 -8.93
CA PHE A 38 3.88 -6.95 -8.07
C PHE A 38 3.08 -8.12 -8.62
N ALA A 39 1.77 -7.98 -8.75
CA ALA A 39 0.85 -8.97 -9.29
C ALA A 39 0.49 -8.69 -10.75
N THR A 40 -0.06 -9.66 -11.45
CA THR A 40 -0.65 -9.47 -12.78
C THR A 40 -2.15 -9.28 -12.62
N VAL A 41 -2.66 -8.19 -13.17
CA VAL A 41 -4.05 -7.76 -12.99
C VAL A 41 -4.77 -7.74 -14.34
N TRP A 42 -5.95 -8.34 -14.37
CA TRP A 42 -6.82 -8.38 -15.54
C TRP A 42 -8.21 -7.81 -15.21
N ARG A 43 -8.79 -7.07 -16.13
CA ARG A 43 -10.22 -6.79 -16.19
C ARG A 43 -10.91 -7.84 -17.03
N ALA A 44 -12.06 -8.31 -16.60
CA ALA A 44 -12.90 -9.19 -17.40
C ALA A 44 -14.37 -8.70 -17.38
N ALA A 45 -15.02 -8.75 -18.54
CA ALA A 45 -16.45 -8.56 -18.70
C ALA A 45 -17.13 -9.91 -18.83
N LEU A 46 -18.13 -10.19 -18.01
CA LEU A 46 -18.90 -11.44 -18.00
C LEU A 46 -20.20 -11.30 -18.77
N ALA A 47 -20.71 -12.39 -19.33
CA ALA A 47 -21.96 -12.40 -20.11
C ALA A 47 -23.19 -11.98 -19.29
N ASP A 48 -23.14 -12.10 -17.97
CA ASP A 48 -24.18 -11.62 -17.05
C ASP A 48 -24.15 -10.12 -16.77
N GLY A 49 -23.25 -9.39 -17.44
CA GLY A 49 -23.09 -7.95 -17.33
C GLY A 49 -22.17 -7.48 -16.19
N ARG A 50 -21.62 -8.37 -15.37
CA ARG A 50 -20.63 -7.99 -14.37
C ARG A 50 -19.29 -7.65 -14.99
N GLU A 51 -18.62 -6.64 -14.45
CA GLU A 51 -17.22 -6.35 -14.70
C GLU A 51 -16.41 -6.66 -13.44
N VAL A 52 -15.37 -7.45 -13.61
CA VAL A 52 -14.55 -7.95 -12.50
C VAL A 52 -13.07 -7.70 -12.74
N VAL A 53 -12.31 -7.66 -11.66
CA VAL A 53 -10.85 -7.61 -11.68
C VAL A 53 -10.34 -8.95 -11.13
N VAL A 54 -9.42 -9.55 -11.87
CA VAL A 54 -8.67 -10.76 -11.46
C VAL A 54 -7.23 -10.34 -11.22
N LYS A 55 -6.76 -10.49 -10.00
CA LYS A 55 -5.38 -10.21 -9.59
C LYS A 55 -4.72 -11.53 -9.24
N VAL A 56 -3.64 -11.88 -9.90
CA VAL A 56 -2.87 -13.12 -9.67
C VAL A 56 -1.49 -12.74 -9.16
N GLY A 57 -1.14 -13.28 -8.01
CA GLY A 57 0.13 -13.07 -7.33
C GLY A 57 1.32 -13.71 -8.03
N PRO A 58 2.52 -13.51 -7.47
CA PRO A 58 3.74 -14.11 -7.97
C PRO A 58 3.69 -15.64 -7.92
N LEU A 59 4.44 -16.27 -8.83
CA LEU A 59 4.63 -17.72 -8.79
C LEU A 59 5.32 -18.13 -7.47
N PRO A 60 5.10 -19.37 -6.97
CA PRO A 60 5.75 -19.87 -5.74
C PRO A 60 7.28 -19.85 -5.80
N SER A 61 7.86 -19.86 -7.00
CA SER A 61 9.31 -19.76 -7.23
C SER A 61 9.85 -18.33 -7.17
N ALA A 62 9.00 -17.31 -7.12
CA ALA A 62 9.42 -15.91 -7.06
C ALA A 62 10.09 -15.62 -5.71
N ARG A 63 11.21 -14.90 -5.77
CA ARG A 63 11.85 -14.42 -4.57
C ARG A 63 11.16 -13.15 -4.08
N LEU A 64 10.57 -13.23 -2.89
CA LEU A 64 9.80 -12.15 -2.28
C LEU A 64 10.55 -11.50 -1.12
N LEU A 65 10.22 -10.25 -0.84
CA LEU A 65 10.56 -9.58 0.41
C LEU A 65 9.68 -10.11 1.55
N THR A 66 10.13 -9.91 2.78
CA THR A 66 9.43 -10.44 3.95
C THR A 66 7.99 -9.94 4.06
N TYR A 67 7.73 -8.66 3.80
CA TYR A 67 6.38 -8.08 3.86
C TYR A 67 5.48 -8.51 2.67
N GLU A 68 6.05 -9.01 1.57
CA GLU A 68 5.32 -9.41 0.36
C GLU A 68 4.67 -10.80 0.49
N LYS A 69 5.01 -11.55 1.54
CA LYS A 69 4.42 -12.86 1.78
C LYS A 69 2.96 -12.72 2.18
N GLY A 70 2.08 -13.45 1.51
CA GLY A 70 0.64 -13.46 1.84
C GLY A 70 -0.10 -12.16 1.51
N VAL A 71 0.40 -11.30 0.62
CA VAL A 71 -0.27 -10.03 0.27
C VAL A 71 -1.59 -10.24 -0.49
N ILE A 72 -1.73 -11.32 -1.27
CA ILE A 72 -2.99 -11.60 -1.98
C ILE A 72 -4.15 -11.89 -1.00
N PRO A 73 -4.04 -12.85 -0.06
CA PRO A 73 -5.06 -13.02 0.97
C PRO A 73 -5.21 -11.79 1.88
N ALA A 74 -4.12 -11.04 2.13
CA ALA A 74 -4.20 -9.80 2.91
C ALA A 74 -5.04 -8.73 2.23
N GLU A 75 -4.96 -8.57 0.90
CA GLU A 75 -5.84 -7.65 0.17
C GLU A 75 -7.31 -8.05 0.28
N ALA A 76 -7.60 -9.35 0.18
CA ALA A 76 -8.96 -9.85 0.35
C ALA A 76 -9.49 -9.59 1.77
N GLU A 77 -8.66 -9.77 2.78
CA GLU A 77 -8.98 -9.47 4.18
C GLU A 77 -9.24 -7.98 4.38
N TYR A 78 -8.34 -7.11 3.88
CA TYR A 78 -8.50 -5.66 3.93
C TYR A 78 -9.82 -5.20 3.31
N CYS A 79 -10.12 -5.63 2.09
CA CYS A 79 -11.35 -5.23 1.41
C CYS A 79 -12.61 -5.66 2.18
N ARG A 80 -12.63 -6.89 2.72
CA ARG A 80 -13.74 -7.38 3.54
C ARG A 80 -13.89 -6.58 4.83
N LEU A 81 -12.78 -6.33 5.52
CA LEU A 81 -12.75 -5.57 6.77
C LEU A 81 -13.26 -4.14 6.58
N VAL A 82 -12.77 -3.43 5.55
CA VAL A 82 -13.21 -2.07 5.26
C VAL A 82 -14.70 -2.03 4.92
N ARG A 83 -15.18 -2.94 4.08
CA ARG A 83 -16.61 -2.99 3.72
C ARG A 83 -17.52 -3.29 4.90
N ASP A 84 -17.06 -4.07 5.88
CA ASP A 84 -17.79 -4.36 7.11
C ASP A 84 -17.79 -3.19 8.11
N ARG A 85 -16.63 -2.56 8.31
CA ARG A 85 -16.40 -1.62 9.41
C ARG A 85 -16.45 -0.14 9.01
N ALA A 86 -16.24 0.17 7.72
CA ALA A 86 -16.29 1.51 7.14
C ALA A 86 -16.97 1.47 5.76
N PRO A 87 -18.28 1.10 5.68
CA PRO A 87 -18.97 0.85 4.41
C PRO A 87 -19.03 2.05 3.46
N ASP A 88 -18.86 3.26 3.96
CA ASP A 88 -18.81 4.50 3.16
C ASP A 88 -17.46 4.70 2.46
N VAL A 89 -16.42 3.96 2.85
CA VAL A 89 -15.11 4.00 2.16
C VAL A 89 -15.17 3.10 0.94
N PRO A 90 -15.03 3.65 -0.27
CA PRO A 90 -15.19 2.87 -1.49
C PRO A 90 -13.96 1.99 -1.74
N VAL A 91 -14.10 0.69 -1.49
CA VAL A 91 -13.13 -0.36 -1.84
C VAL A 91 -13.81 -1.46 -2.65
N PRO A 92 -13.07 -2.26 -3.45
CA PRO A 92 -13.65 -3.36 -4.20
C PRO A 92 -14.38 -4.38 -3.30
N SER A 93 -15.45 -4.98 -3.79
CA SER A 93 -16.04 -6.16 -3.17
C SER A 93 -15.27 -7.41 -3.58
N VAL A 94 -14.85 -8.21 -2.61
CA VAL A 94 -14.24 -9.52 -2.90
C VAL A 94 -15.34 -10.51 -3.30
N LEU A 95 -15.24 -11.04 -4.50
CA LEU A 95 -16.17 -12.04 -5.04
C LEU A 95 -15.66 -13.46 -4.74
N ALA A 96 -14.34 -13.68 -4.89
CA ALA A 96 -13.67 -14.91 -4.51
C ALA A 96 -12.17 -14.61 -4.25
N ALA A 97 -11.51 -15.47 -3.47
CA ALA A 97 -10.08 -15.36 -3.23
C ALA A 97 -9.48 -16.71 -2.87
N SER A 98 -8.19 -16.87 -3.18
CA SER A 98 -7.33 -17.96 -2.74
C SER A 98 -6.02 -17.38 -2.20
N ASP A 99 -5.03 -18.22 -1.92
CA ASP A 99 -3.69 -17.76 -1.53
C ASP A 99 -2.95 -17.09 -2.69
N ASP A 100 -3.28 -17.43 -3.94
CA ASP A 100 -2.54 -17.02 -5.13
C ASP A 100 -3.30 -15.97 -5.98
N TRP A 101 -4.60 -15.83 -5.81
CA TRP A 101 -5.41 -14.91 -6.61
C TRP A 101 -6.62 -14.35 -5.84
N ILE A 102 -7.07 -13.18 -6.29
CA ILE A 102 -8.30 -12.54 -5.82
C ILE A 102 -9.14 -12.08 -7.01
N ILE A 103 -10.46 -12.27 -6.92
CA ILE A 103 -11.45 -11.74 -7.85
C ILE A 103 -12.29 -10.70 -7.11
N THR A 104 -12.35 -9.49 -7.66
CA THR A 104 -13.09 -8.37 -7.08
C THR A 104 -14.02 -7.73 -8.09
N THR A 105 -14.95 -6.91 -7.62
CA THR A 105 -15.69 -5.99 -8.49
C THR A 105 -14.73 -4.96 -9.09
N LEU A 106 -14.99 -4.53 -10.33
CA LEU A 106 -14.33 -3.37 -10.92
C LEU A 106 -14.93 -2.09 -10.30
N LEU A 107 -14.06 -1.22 -9.76
CA LEU A 107 -14.49 0.12 -9.36
C LEU A 107 -14.49 1.07 -10.57
N PRO A 108 -15.52 1.92 -10.69
CA PRO A 108 -15.55 2.90 -11.77
C PRO A 108 -14.57 4.05 -11.46
N GLY A 109 -13.69 4.37 -12.38
CA GLY A 109 -12.78 5.50 -12.19
C GLY A 109 -11.45 5.33 -12.91
N ARG A 110 -10.62 6.36 -12.79
CA ARG A 110 -9.24 6.36 -13.30
C ARG A 110 -8.29 6.73 -12.18
N PRO A 111 -7.02 6.23 -12.18
CA PRO A 111 -6.05 6.64 -11.19
C PRO A 111 -5.92 8.16 -11.09
N LEU A 112 -5.79 8.67 -9.87
CA LEU A 112 -5.56 10.09 -9.58
C LEU A 112 -4.23 10.59 -10.14
N ALA A 113 -3.28 9.68 -10.38
CA ALA A 113 -1.99 10.00 -10.97
C ALA A 113 -2.12 10.78 -12.28
N GLY A 114 -1.50 11.96 -12.31
CA GLY A 114 -1.56 12.88 -13.46
C GLY A 114 -2.85 13.69 -13.59
N GLN A 115 -3.76 13.61 -12.61
CA GLN A 115 -5.00 14.38 -12.60
C GLN A 115 -4.95 15.49 -11.52
N ASP A 116 -5.51 16.67 -11.85
CA ASP A 116 -5.84 17.69 -10.87
C ASP A 116 -7.27 17.45 -10.37
N ALA A 117 -7.39 16.79 -9.22
CA ALA A 117 -8.68 16.43 -8.63
C ALA A 117 -8.71 16.75 -7.11
N PRO A 118 -8.76 18.04 -6.75
CA PRO A 118 -8.72 18.45 -5.33
C PRO A 118 -9.93 17.92 -4.53
N ARG A 119 -11.08 17.74 -5.18
CA ARG A 119 -12.24 17.13 -4.55
C ARG A 119 -11.98 15.67 -4.18
N ALA A 120 -11.42 14.86 -5.07
CA ALA A 120 -11.07 13.47 -4.77
C ALA A 120 -10.03 13.38 -3.64
N ARG A 121 -9.04 14.29 -3.60
CA ARG A 121 -8.06 14.35 -2.51
C ARG A 121 -8.69 14.71 -1.17
N LEU A 122 -9.67 15.63 -1.15
CA LEU A 122 -10.41 15.97 0.05
C LEU A 122 -11.25 14.78 0.53
N GLU A 123 -11.99 14.14 -0.37
CA GLU A 123 -12.78 12.94 -0.07
C GLU A 123 -11.90 11.76 0.36
N LEU A 124 -10.69 11.61 -0.23
CA LEU A 124 -9.67 10.65 0.21
C LEU A 124 -9.28 10.89 1.67
N GLY A 125 -9.02 12.14 2.06
CA GLY A 125 -8.68 12.47 3.44
C GLY A 125 -9.77 12.04 4.43
N ALA A 126 -11.04 12.29 4.11
CA ALA A 126 -12.17 11.87 4.92
C ALA A 126 -12.31 10.33 4.98
N ALA A 127 -12.09 9.63 3.85
CA ALA A 127 -12.12 8.17 3.81
C ALA A 127 -11.01 7.56 4.67
N VAL A 128 -9.79 8.10 4.61
CA VAL A 128 -8.65 7.63 5.43
C VAL A 128 -8.90 7.91 6.92
N ALA A 129 -9.50 9.04 7.29
CA ALA A 129 -9.90 9.30 8.66
C ALA A 129 -10.88 8.22 9.17
N ALA A 130 -11.85 7.81 8.34
CA ALA A 130 -12.79 6.73 8.69
C ALA A 130 -12.10 5.36 8.81
N LEU A 131 -11.12 5.05 7.96
CA LEU A 131 -10.30 3.83 8.09
C LEU A 131 -9.56 3.80 9.42
N HIS A 132 -9.00 4.92 9.85
CA HIS A 132 -8.25 5.03 11.09
C HIS A 132 -9.10 4.85 12.35
N GLU A 133 -10.42 4.90 12.26
CA GLU A 133 -11.30 4.56 13.40
C GLU A 133 -11.37 3.03 13.64
N ILE A 134 -11.01 2.23 12.65
CA ILE A 134 -10.92 0.77 12.80
C ILE A 134 -9.65 0.44 13.57
N THR A 135 -9.77 -0.30 14.67
CA THR A 135 -8.64 -0.76 15.47
C THR A 135 -8.39 -2.25 15.31
N GLY A 136 -7.11 -2.62 15.27
CA GLY A 136 -6.66 -4.00 15.18
C GLY A 136 -6.31 -4.63 16.53
N PRO A 137 -6.04 -5.94 16.52
CA PRO A 137 -5.69 -6.69 17.74
C PRO A 137 -4.23 -6.53 18.18
N HIS A 138 -3.36 -6.04 17.32
CA HIS A 138 -1.92 -5.83 17.55
C HIS A 138 -1.41 -4.72 16.64
N PHE A 139 -0.15 -4.33 16.77
CA PHE A 139 0.53 -3.41 15.87
C PHE A 139 1.32 -4.17 14.78
N GLY A 140 1.48 -3.58 13.61
CA GLY A 140 2.21 -4.15 12.47
C GLY A 140 1.32 -4.89 11.49
N TYR A 141 1.92 -5.73 10.67
CA TYR A 141 1.24 -6.52 9.66
C TYR A 141 0.48 -7.70 10.28
N THR A 142 -0.43 -8.29 9.52
CA THR A 142 -1.15 -9.54 9.84
C THR A 142 -0.38 -10.77 9.33
N GLY A 143 -0.76 -11.95 9.80
CA GLY A 143 -0.12 -13.22 9.44
C GLY A 143 1.30 -13.34 9.97
N ASP A 144 2.19 -13.99 9.21
CA ASP A 144 3.60 -14.21 9.57
C ASP A 144 4.51 -13.01 9.25
N ARG A 145 3.92 -11.86 8.96
CA ARG A 145 4.65 -10.63 8.65
C ARG A 145 5.02 -9.88 9.94
N PRO A 146 6.00 -8.94 9.89
CA PRO A 146 6.47 -8.21 11.08
C PRO A 146 5.35 -7.52 11.84
N SER A 147 5.27 -7.78 13.16
CA SER A 147 4.25 -7.25 14.07
C SER A 147 4.80 -7.12 15.49
N GLY A 148 4.04 -6.53 16.41
CA GLY A 148 4.43 -6.38 17.81
C GLY A 148 3.23 -6.04 18.69
N ARG A 149 3.43 -6.14 20.01
CA ARG A 149 2.41 -5.80 21.03
C ARG A 149 2.20 -4.30 21.22
N ASP A 150 3.21 -3.52 20.88
CA ASP A 150 3.24 -2.06 20.91
C ASP A 150 3.86 -1.51 19.64
N TRP A 151 3.64 -0.23 19.37
CA TRP A 151 4.09 0.37 18.11
C TRP A 151 5.62 0.43 17.99
N PRO A 152 6.40 0.79 19.01
CA PRO A 152 7.87 0.75 18.91
C PRO A 152 8.41 -0.63 18.49
N THR A 153 7.92 -1.70 19.14
CA THR A 153 8.31 -3.08 18.81
C THR A 153 7.93 -3.46 17.38
N ALA A 154 6.70 -3.16 16.98
CA ALA A 154 6.21 -3.47 15.63
C ALA A 154 6.97 -2.70 14.56
N PHE A 155 7.15 -1.39 14.74
CA PHE A 155 7.84 -0.53 13.78
C PHE A 155 9.33 -0.91 13.65
N ALA A 156 10.01 -1.20 14.76
CA ALA A 156 11.37 -1.72 14.75
C ALA A 156 11.47 -3.05 13.99
N ALA A 157 10.53 -3.98 14.19
CA ALA A 157 10.48 -5.26 13.47
C ALA A 157 10.26 -5.07 11.97
N VAL A 158 9.38 -4.15 11.56
CA VAL A 158 9.13 -3.82 10.14
C VAL A 158 10.39 -3.25 9.49
N VAL A 159 11.08 -2.30 10.12
CA VAL A 159 12.31 -1.72 9.57
C VAL A 159 13.45 -2.75 9.57
N ALA A 160 13.58 -3.57 10.60
CA ALA A 160 14.59 -4.64 10.68
C ALA A 160 14.41 -5.69 9.57
N ALA A 161 13.17 -6.07 9.27
CA ALA A 161 12.86 -6.99 8.17
C ALA A 161 13.31 -6.41 6.80
N LEU A 162 13.01 -5.14 6.54
CA LEU A 162 13.46 -4.48 5.31
C LEU A 162 15.00 -4.39 5.20
N ARG A 163 15.69 -4.12 6.32
CA ARG A 163 17.17 -4.13 6.36
C ARG A 163 17.73 -5.54 6.05
N ALA A 164 17.13 -6.57 6.62
CA ALA A 164 17.51 -7.96 6.34
C ALA A 164 17.26 -8.33 4.87
N ASP A 165 16.11 -7.93 4.32
CA ASP A 165 15.80 -8.13 2.91
C ASP A 165 16.77 -7.37 2.01
N ALA A 166 17.09 -6.10 2.30
CA ALA A 166 18.09 -5.32 1.55
C ALA A 166 19.45 -6.03 1.53
N ALA A 167 19.91 -6.52 2.69
CA ALA A 167 21.16 -7.28 2.79
C ALA A 167 21.11 -8.57 1.95
N ALA A 168 20.02 -9.33 2.05
CA ALA A 168 19.82 -10.56 1.29
C ALA A 168 19.77 -10.32 -0.23
N TRP A 169 19.20 -9.19 -0.66
CA TRP A 169 19.15 -8.76 -2.05
C TRP A 169 20.37 -7.95 -2.50
N LYS A 170 21.37 -7.74 -1.62
CA LYS A 170 22.57 -6.95 -1.86
C LYS A 170 22.26 -5.51 -2.30
N VAL A 171 21.20 -4.93 -1.73
CA VAL A 171 20.83 -3.53 -1.91
C VAL A 171 21.52 -2.70 -0.84
N PRO A 172 22.41 -1.76 -1.19
CA PRO A 172 23.06 -0.91 -0.20
C PRO A 172 22.05 0.09 0.39
N LEU A 173 22.10 0.24 1.71
CA LEU A 173 21.38 1.25 2.46
C LEU A 173 22.37 2.11 3.25
N PRO A 174 22.06 3.38 3.52
CA PRO A 174 22.78 4.18 4.52
C PRO A 174 22.74 3.48 5.89
N PRO A 175 23.66 3.83 6.83
CA PRO A 175 23.58 3.35 8.21
C PRO A 175 22.26 3.78 8.89
N LEU A 176 21.53 2.79 9.44
CA LEU A 176 20.25 3.00 10.12
C LEU A 176 20.33 2.58 11.60
N ASP A 177 21.53 2.30 12.11
CA ASP A 177 21.71 1.75 13.45
C ASP A 177 21.30 2.76 14.52
N GLY A 178 20.51 2.30 15.49
CA GLY A 178 20.05 3.10 16.60
C GLY A 178 19.04 4.20 16.28
N VAL A 179 18.64 4.40 15.00
CA VAL A 179 17.70 5.48 14.65
C VAL A 179 16.33 5.25 15.28
N ILE A 180 15.80 4.03 15.21
CA ILE A 180 14.47 3.72 15.77
C ILE A 180 14.52 3.75 17.30
N GLU A 181 15.58 3.19 17.90
CA GLU A 181 15.79 3.12 19.32
C GLU A 181 15.89 4.51 19.98
N ARG A 182 16.61 5.45 19.34
CA ARG A 182 16.71 6.85 19.84
C ARG A 182 15.37 7.57 19.88
N HIS A 183 14.41 7.14 19.07
CA HIS A 183 13.09 7.76 18.95
C HIS A 183 11.99 6.90 19.57
N HIS A 184 12.36 5.95 20.43
CA HIS A 184 11.44 5.05 21.11
C HIS A 184 10.27 5.79 21.77
N ASP A 185 10.54 6.86 22.50
CA ASP A 185 9.54 7.56 23.31
C ASP A 185 8.43 8.20 22.45
N VAL A 186 8.79 8.79 21.29
CA VAL A 186 7.78 9.36 20.38
C VAL A 186 6.93 8.28 19.69
N LEU A 187 7.50 7.10 19.46
CA LEU A 187 6.76 5.95 18.96
C LEU A 187 5.88 5.32 20.06
N ALA A 188 6.35 5.29 21.31
CA ALA A 188 5.61 4.74 22.44
C ALA A 188 4.36 5.56 22.81
N ALA A 189 4.27 6.81 22.36
CA ALA A 189 3.06 7.63 22.50
C ALA A 189 1.88 7.10 21.67
N VAL A 190 2.13 6.22 20.69
CA VAL A 190 1.08 5.60 19.87
C VAL A 190 0.47 4.43 20.61
N SER A 191 -0.73 4.61 21.13
CA SER A 191 -1.41 3.62 21.97
C SER A 191 -2.51 2.83 21.29
N ARG A 192 -2.94 3.26 20.08
CA ARG A 192 -4.06 2.65 19.33
C ARG A 192 -3.59 2.12 17.98
N PRO A 193 -3.72 0.81 17.70
CA PRO A 193 -3.37 0.22 16.42
C PRO A 193 -4.48 0.49 15.38
N ALA A 194 -4.41 1.65 14.71
CA ALA A 194 -5.36 2.01 13.67
C ALA A 194 -5.12 1.21 12.39
N LEU A 195 -6.18 0.89 11.65
CA LEU A 195 -6.08 0.27 10.32
C LEU A 195 -5.50 1.28 9.34
N LEU A 196 -4.40 0.93 8.69
CA LEU A 196 -3.70 1.74 7.69
C LEU A 196 -3.74 1.04 6.33
N HIS A 197 -3.89 1.82 5.27
CA HIS A 197 -3.74 1.32 3.90
C HIS A 197 -2.26 1.19 3.51
N PHE A 198 -1.46 2.14 3.92
CA PHE A 198 -0.02 2.31 3.74
C PHE A 198 0.46 2.55 2.30
N ASP A 199 -0.37 2.43 1.28
CA ASP A 199 0.04 2.65 -0.12
C ASP A 199 -0.92 3.62 -0.85
N LEU A 200 -1.18 4.79 -0.25
CA LEU A 200 -2.14 5.81 -0.72
C LEU A 200 -1.56 6.80 -1.75
N TRP A 201 -0.60 6.35 -2.56
CA TRP A 201 -0.12 7.18 -3.66
C TRP A 201 -1.17 7.29 -4.77
N ASP A 202 -1.06 8.32 -5.60
CA ASP A 202 -2.05 8.68 -6.62
C ASP A 202 -2.45 7.54 -7.58
N GLY A 203 -1.60 6.51 -7.73
CA GLY A 203 -1.91 5.35 -8.58
C GLY A 203 -2.97 4.41 -7.98
N ASN A 204 -3.10 4.37 -6.66
CA ASN A 204 -4.01 3.50 -5.92
C ASN A 204 -5.32 4.20 -5.51
N VAL A 205 -5.48 5.46 -5.90
CA VAL A 205 -6.67 6.27 -5.65
C VAL A 205 -7.41 6.48 -6.97
N LEU A 206 -8.67 6.05 -7.05
CA LEU A 206 -9.48 6.19 -8.26
C LEU A 206 -10.37 7.43 -8.18
N VAL A 207 -10.41 8.17 -9.28
CA VAL A 207 -11.23 9.38 -9.46
C VAL A 207 -12.38 9.07 -10.41
N SER A 208 -13.60 9.42 -10.00
CA SER A 208 -14.81 9.30 -10.82
C SER A 208 -14.83 10.33 -11.96
N PRO A 209 -15.64 10.11 -12.99
CA PRO A 209 -15.85 11.13 -14.04
C PRO A 209 -16.35 12.48 -13.53
N SER A 210 -16.97 12.52 -12.33
CA SER A 210 -17.44 13.74 -11.68
C SER A 210 -16.36 14.43 -10.83
N GLY A 211 -15.12 13.91 -10.79
CA GLY A 211 -13.99 14.48 -10.05
C GLY A 211 -13.95 14.14 -8.55
N GLY A 212 -14.84 13.28 -8.06
CA GLY A 212 -14.85 12.79 -6.68
C GLY A 212 -14.06 11.47 -6.54
N LEU A 213 -13.89 11.01 -5.30
CA LEU A 213 -13.28 9.71 -4.98
C LEU A 213 -14.18 8.58 -5.51
N ALA A 214 -13.64 7.71 -6.37
CA ALA A 214 -14.32 6.51 -6.85
C ALA A 214 -13.89 5.26 -6.08
N GLY A 215 -12.69 5.24 -5.53
CA GLY A 215 -12.25 4.13 -4.69
C GLY A 215 -10.79 4.09 -4.37
N LEU A 216 -10.45 3.17 -3.44
CA LEU A 216 -9.11 2.80 -3.04
C LEU A 216 -8.86 1.36 -3.49
N VAL A 217 -7.70 1.10 -4.06
CA VAL A 217 -7.26 -0.23 -4.53
C VAL A 217 -5.89 -0.57 -3.97
N ASP A 218 -5.48 -1.83 -4.12
CA ASP A 218 -4.16 -2.31 -3.66
C ASP A 218 -3.92 -2.14 -2.14
N GLY A 219 -4.93 -2.52 -1.32
CA GLY A 219 -4.84 -2.54 0.14
C GLY A 219 -4.01 -3.71 0.71
N GLU A 220 -3.22 -4.38 -0.09
CA GLU A 220 -2.43 -5.57 0.27
C GLU A 220 -1.33 -5.32 1.32
N ARG A 221 -0.89 -4.05 1.43
CA ARG A 221 0.14 -3.60 2.38
C ARG A 221 -0.44 -3.14 3.71
N TYR A 222 -1.75 -3.31 3.93
CA TYR A 222 -2.37 -2.85 5.15
C TYR A 222 -1.68 -3.40 6.39
N LEU A 223 -1.67 -2.60 7.42
CA LEU A 223 -1.16 -2.95 8.74
C LEU A 223 -1.93 -2.16 9.81
N TYR A 224 -1.69 -2.48 11.06
CA TYR A 224 -2.22 -1.71 12.18
C TYR A 224 -1.11 -0.88 12.82
N GLY A 225 -1.31 0.43 12.97
CA GLY A 225 -0.24 1.31 13.45
C GLY A 225 -0.67 2.73 13.78
N ASP A 226 0.32 3.63 13.72
CA ASP A 226 0.10 5.07 13.87
C ASP A 226 -0.58 5.64 12.63
N PRO A 227 -1.73 6.31 12.76
CA PRO A 227 -2.39 7.04 11.67
C PRO A 227 -1.47 7.93 10.82
N LEU A 228 -0.44 8.52 11.40
CA LEU A 228 0.51 9.37 10.67
C LEU A 228 1.30 8.61 9.59
N LEU A 229 1.41 7.28 9.67
CA LEU A 229 2.10 6.49 8.65
C LEU A 229 1.38 6.57 7.28
N ASP A 230 0.05 6.65 7.27
CA ASP A 230 -0.70 6.81 6.01
C ASP A 230 -0.56 8.20 5.38
N LEU A 231 -0.07 9.20 6.13
CA LEU A 231 0.05 10.56 5.62
C LEU A 231 1.30 10.79 4.74
N VAL A 232 2.23 9.82 4.70
CA VAL A 232 3.48 10.00 3.91
C VAL A 232 3.31 9.68 2.43
N SER A 233 2.27 8.95 2.03
CA SER A 233 2.08 8.52 0.64
C SER A 233 1.14 9.41 -0.20
N PRO A 234 0.11 10.11 0.32
CA PRO A 234 -0.73 11.03 -0.45
C PRO A 234 0.02 12.25 -1.00
N ALA A 235 1.12 12.63 -0.38
CA ALA A 235 2.03 13.68 -0.85
C ALA A 235 3.43 13.08 -1.09
N LEU A 236 3.50 12.02 -1.87
CA LEU A 236 4.71 11.25 -2.09
C LEU A 236 5.92 12.15 -2.43
N PHE A 237 7.05 11.92 -1.73
CA PHE A 237 8.30 12.70 -1.82
C PHE A 237 8.24 14.13 -1.30
N ARG A 238 7.14 14.55 -0.68
CA ARG A 238 6.95 15.86 -0.07
C ARG A 238 6.65 15.73 1.42
N ARG A 239 6.70 16.84 2.14
CA ARG A 239 6.32 16.94 3.54
C ARG A 239 4.91 17.50 3.65
N ILE A 240 3.94 16.64 3.74
CA ILE A 240 2.52 17.05 3.80
C ILE A 240 2.24 17.95 5.03
N GLU A 241 2.99 17.76 6.12
CA GLU A 241 2.90 18.61 7.33
C GLU A 241 3.33 20.05 7.12
N ASP A 242 3.97 20.37 5.99
CA ASP A 242 4.35 21.73 5.59
C ASP A 242 3.36 22.32 4.55
N GLU A 243 2.32 21.56 4.20
CA GLU A 243 1.27 21.96 3.26
C GLU A 243 -0.11 21.99 3.93
N PRO A 244 -0.39 22.90 4.88
CA PRO A 244 -1.63 22.88 5.69
C PRO A 244 -2.91 22.99 4.85
N GLU A 245 -2.82 23.60 3.67
CA GLU A 245 -3.95 23.74 2.73
C GLU A 245 -4.09 22.55 1.77
N HIS A 246 -3.25 21.50 1.92
CA HIS A 246 -3.35 20.33 1.06
C HIS A 246 -4.76 19.71 1.15
N PRO A 247 -5.47 19.47 0.02
CA PRO A 247 -6.85 19.00 0.05
C PRO A 247 -7.07 17.73 0.88
N PHE A 248 -6.10 16.82 0.86
CA PHE A 248 -6.14 15.62 1.71
C PHE A 248 -6.22 15.98 3.19
N LEU A 249 -5.36 16.88 3.70
CA LEU A 249 -5.38 17.30 5.11
C LEU A 249 -6.68 18.00 5.49
N ARG A 250 -7.24 18.77 4.59
CA ARG A 250 -8.55 19.42 4.80
C ARG A 250 -9.67 18.38 4.96
N GLY A 251 -9.58 17.26 4.28
CA GLY A 251 -10.52 16.15 4.43
C GLY A 251 -10.24 15.30 5.64
N TYR A 252 -8.98 14.99 5.90
CA TYR A 252 -8.52 14.16 7.00
C TYR A 252 -8.67 14.86 8.38
N ARG A 253 -8.40 16.16 8.44
CA ARG A 253 -8.49 17.02 9.63
C ARG A 253 -7.60 16.51 10.80
N PRO A 254 -6.29 16.40 10.61
CA PRO A 254 -5.40 15.98 11.67
C PRO A 254 -5.34 17.01 12.79
N GLU A 255 -4.96 16.55 13.97
CA GLU A 255 -4.45 17.47 14.99
C GLU A 255 -3.21 18.21 14.46
N PRO A 256 -2.91 19.42 14.98
CA PRO A 256 -1.70 20.15 14.60
C PRO A 256 -0.44 19.30 14.78
N PHE A 257 0.43 19.29 13.77
CA PHE A 257 1.67 18.54 13.80
C PHE A 257 2.68 19.18 14.76
N ASP A 258 2.73 18.70 15.99
CA ASP A 258 3.75 19.07 16.99
C ASP A 258 5.12 18.46 16.64
N ALA A 259 6.14 18.74 17.45
CA ALA A 259 7.50 18.23 17.25
C ALA A 259 7.54 16.69 17.25
N ALA A 260 6.76 16.03 18.12
CA ALA A 260 6.70 14.57 18.19
C ALA A 260 6.05 13.96 16.93
N ALA A 261 4.95 14.55 16.45
CA ALA A 261 4.30 14.14 15.19
C ALA A 261 5.23 14.32 13.98
N ARG A 262 5.97 15.44 13.91
CA ARG A 262 6.95 15.69 12.84
C ARG A 262 8.11 14.69 12.88
N THR A 263 8.58 14.32 14.06
CA THR A 263 9.60 13.27 14.21
C THR A 263 9.06 11.91 13.72
N ARG A 264 7.83 11.52 14.10
CA ARG A 264 7.22 10.29 13.59
C ARG A 264 7.04 10.29 12.07
N LEU A 265 6.59 11.41 11.49
CA LEU A 265 6.49 11.55 10.03
C LEU A 265 7.85 11.39 9.33
N SER A 266 8.94 11.91 9.92
CA SER A 266 10.30 11.67 9.40
C SER A 266 10.70 10.20 9.47
N LEU A 267 10.40 9.49 10.57
CA LEU A 267 10.62 8.05 10.71
C LEU A 267 9.80 7.24 9.67
N TYR A 268 8.57 7.66 9.38
CA TYR A 268 7.71 6.98 8.44
C TYR A 268 8.13 7.20 6.98
N ARG A 269 8.63 8.39 6.63
CA ARG A 269 9.28 8.63 5.34
C ARG A 269 10.59 7.84 5.20
N LEU A 270 11.40 7.76 6.27
CA LEU A 270 12.57 6.88 6.30
C LEU A 270 12.15 5.44 5.97
N HIS A 271 11.15 4.90 6.65
CA HIS A 271 10.62 3.56 6.37
C HIS A 271 10.17 3.42 4.92
N LEU A 272 9.38 4.37 4.39
CA LEU A 272 8.92 4.35 3.00
C LEU A 272 10.08 4.33 2.01
N TYR A 273 11.11 5.16 2.21
CA TYR A 273 12.26 5.21 1.31
C TYR A 273 13.12 3.94 1.39
N VAL A 274 13.32 3.39 2.59
CA VAL A 274 13.99 2.09 2.77
C VAL A 274 13.24 0.99 2.03
N LEU A 275 11.91 0.93 2.14
CA LEU A 275 11.06 -0.01 1.43
C LEU A 275 11.23 0.15 -0.09
N MET A 276 11.07 1.36 -0.62
CA MET A 276 11.16 1.64 -2.07
C MET A 276 12.55 1.34 -2.66
N ILE A 277 13.62 1.55 -1.87
CA ILE A 277 15.00 1.19 -2.25
C ILE A 277 15.14 -0.35 -2.29
N THR A 278 14.65 -1.02 -1.25
CA THR A 278 14.76 -2.47 -1.09
C THR A 278 13.98 -3.24 -2.15
N GLU A 279 12.84 -2.72 -2.57
CA GLU A 279 12.01 -3.31 -3.64
C GLU A 279 12.65 -3.26 -5.04
N GLY A 280 13.59 -2.39 -5.28
CA GLY A 280 14.13 -2.14 -6.62
C GLY A 280 14.41 -3.43 -7.41
N PRO A 281 15.24 -4.37 -6.90
CA PRO A 281 15.55 -5.61 -7.62
C PRO A 281 14.34 -6.52 -7.85
N SER A 282 13.43 -6.66 -6.87
CA SER A 282 12.22 -7.49 -7.02
C SER A 282 11.25 -6.92 -8.05
N ARG A 283 11.33 -5.63 -8.33
CA ARG A 283 10.57 -4.93 -9.39
C ARG A 283 11.33 -4.84 -10.72
N GLY A 284 12.54 -5.41 -10.82
CA GLY A 284 13.37 -5.32 -12.02
C GLY A 284 13.93 -3.92 -12.28
N ILE A 285 13.90 -3.05 -11.30
CA ILE A 285 14.45 -1.68 -11.38
C ILE A 285 15.97 -1.78 -11.23
N ARG A 286 16.70 -1.24 -12.20
CA ARG A 286 18.16 -1.23 -12.17
C ARG A 286 18.67 -0.06 -11.34
N ARG A 287 19.76 -0.27 -10.61
CA ARG A 287 20.42 0.82 -9.86
C ARG A 287 20.89 1.98 -10.75
N THR A 288 21.20 1.68 -12.00
CA THR A 288 21.61 2.68 -13.02
C THR A 288 20.51 3.61 -13.49
N ASP A 289 19.26 3.35 -13.11
CA ASP A 289 18.09 4.13 -13.55
C ASP A 289 17.93 5.45 -12.76
N GLY A 290 18.88 5.79 -11.86
CA GLY A 290 18.89 7.02 -11.05
C GLY A 290 17.89 7.03 -9.89
N ARG A 291 16.90 6.13 -9.88
CA ARG A 291 15.89 6.05 -8.80
C ARG A 291 16.51 5.69 -7.45
N HIS A 292 17.49 4.80 -7.43
CA HIS A 292 18.18 4.41 -6.20
C HIS A 292 18.87 5.60 -5.56
N ASP A 293 19.61 6.38 -6.35
CA ASP A 293 20.36 7.54 -5.85
C ASP A 293 19.43 8.66 -5.39
N TYR A 294 18.32 8.88 -6.11
CA TYR A 294 17.28 9.81 -5.72
C TYR A 294 16.66 9.45 -4.37
N LEU A 295 16.22 8.21 -4.20
CA LEU A 295 15.62 7.73 -2.95
C LEU A 295 16.63 7.72 -1.79
N THR A 296 17.89 7.39 -2.07
CA THR A 296 18.97 7.47 -1.08
C THR A 296 19.20 8.91 -0.63
N GLY A 297 19.12 9.88 -1.53
CA GLY A 297 19.17 11.30 -1.20
C GLY A 297 18.06 11.73 -0.26
N LEU A 298 16.81 11.31 -0.54
CA LEU A 298 15.66 11.57 0.34
C LEU A 298 15.82 10.90 1.71
N LEU A 299 16.28 9.65 1.74
CA LEU A 299 16.55 8.91 2.97
C LEU A 299 17.60 9.61 3.83
N ASN A 300 18.70 10.07 3.23
CA ASN A 300 19.74 10.81 3.94
C ASN A 300 19.23 12.16 4.50
N ALA A 301 18.31 12.82 3.80
CA ALA A 301 17.69 14.04 4.30
C ALA A 301 16.84 13.79 5.55
N GLU A 302 16.05 12.68 5.59
CA GLU A 302 15.31 12.32 6.80
C GLU A 302 16.26 11.90 7.94
N LEU A 303 17.33 11.15 7.65
CA LEU A 303 18.34 10.79 8.65
C LEU A 303 18.99 12.01 9.28
N ALA A 304 19.31 13.05 8.49
CA ALA A 304 19.88 14.29 9.01
C ALA A 304 18.93 15.05 9.95
N LEU A 305 17.61 14.88 9.81
CA LEU A 305 16.61 15.48 10.69
C LEU A 305 16.41 14.67 11.98
N LEU A 306 16.69 13.38 11.92
CA LEU A 306 16.52 12.46 13.04
C LEU A 306 17.78 12.38 13.95
N GLY A 307 18.91 12.90 13.52
CA GLY A 307 20.16 12.97 14.31
C GLY A 307 21.00 11.73 14.22
#